data_cbed8f97ab983a4b4609006588df5f7b
#
_entry.id   cbed8f97ab983a4b4609006588df5f7b
#
_cell.length_a   1.000
_cell.length_b   1.000
_cell.length_c   1.000
_cell.angle_alpha   90.00
_cell.angle_beta   90.00
_cell.angle_gamma   90.00
#
_symmetry.space_group_name_H-M   'P 1'
#
loop_
_entity.id
_entity.type
_entity.pdbx_description
1 polymer ?
#
loop_
_entity_poly.entity_id
_entity_poly.type
_entity_poly.pdbx_seq_one_letter_code
_entity_poly.pdbx_strand_id
1 'polypeptide(L)'
;MTSLSDLLRTSLATLLPGELKTSELRHLLVPNRHPLLLCQRRAMMIVDRVRLFAFLFAVLTPLWSVIDLMVFDTQLWLRLAGFRLAACLAFTSLLVFYRPSGNLLDAYRAIAILFAIPTVFYIASHTLLGSYQLVQFSALVGAGYAFLPFVLMAGLTIFPLTLLESLLLGVVLLLAQALAGYLSWATLNWPSFAGAFWLLILIAGVASLAGMSQLAFMVALVRQAIRDPLTGIFSRGSGEEILKLQWDSARRNNSALALAFIDLDHFKAINDRYGHEAGDEVLRDAARALLGTLRGSDSLVRWG
;
A
#
# COMPACT_ATOMS: atom_id res chain seq x y z
N MET A 1 -38.60 0.60 0.27
CA MET A 1 -37.68 0.33 -0.87
C MET A 1 -36.27 0.60 -0.37
N THR A 2 -35.55 -0.44 0.02
CA THR A 2 -34.13 -0.34 0.39
C THR A 2 -33.35 0.02 -0.86
N SER A 3 -32.64 1.14 -0.83
CA SER A 3 -31.82 1.63 -1.95
C SER A 3 -30.75 0.58 -2.30
N LEU A 4 -30.44 0.43 -3.58
CA LEU A 4 -29.34 -0.45 -4.06
C LEU A 4 -28.03 -0.17 -3.30
N SER A 5 -27.83 1.08 -2.87
CA SER A 5 -26.70 1.52 -2.04
C SER A 5 -26.73 0.92 -0.63
N ASP A 6 -27.89 0.65 -0.05
CA ASP A 6 -28.03 0.06 1.30
C ASP A 6 -27.82 -1.46 1.25
N LEU A 7 -28.27 -2.11 0.17
CA LEU A 7 -28.00 -3.53 -0.09
C LEU A 7 -26.51 -3.79 -0.35
N LEU A 8 -25.86 -2.96 -1.13
CA LEU A 8 -24.42 -3.05 -1.37
C LEU A 8 -23.60 -2.77 -0.09
N ARG A 9 -24.05 -1.84 0.75
CA ARG A 9 -23.40 -1.57 2.05
C ARG A 9 -23.52 -2.73 3.01
N THR A 10 -24.70 -3.36 3.12
CA THR A 10 -24.91 -4.53 3.99
C THR A 10 -24.14 -5.73 3.49
N SER A 11 -24.14 -6.00 2.18
CA SER A 11 -23.39 -7.12 1.60
C SER A 11 -21.86 -6.93 1.70
N LEU A 12 -21.34 -5.72 1.51
CA LEU A 12 -19.92 -5.40 1.71
C LEU A 12 -19.53 -5.49 3.19
N ALA A 13 -20.43 -5.11 4.11
CA ALA A 13 -20.17 -5.21 5.55
C ALA A 13 -20.07 -6.66 6.04
N THR A 14 -20.76 -7.62 5.39
CA THR A 14 -20.66 -9.05 5.72
C THR A 14 -19.43 -9.74 5.14
N LEU A 15 -18.82 -9.17 4.10
CA LEU A 15 -17.60 -9.68 3.47
C LEU A 15 -16.31 -9.14 4.13
N LEU A 16 -16.44 -8.12 4.98
CA LEU A 16 -15.30 -7.53 5.69
C LEU A 16 -15.15 -8.15 7.08
N PRO A 17 -13.92 -8.19 7.65
CA PRO A 17 -13.71 -8.63 9.02
C PRO A 17 -14.65 -7.87 9.97
N GLY A 18 -15.37 -8.58 10.86
CA GLY A 18 -16.43 -8.02 11.73
C GLY A 18 -15.98 -6.92 12.71
N GLU A 19 -14.72 -6.54 12.69
CA GLU A 19 -14.12 -5.50 13.51
C GLU A 19 -14.24 -4.09 12.91
N LEU A 20 -14.65 -3.96 11.64
CA LEU A 20 -14.75 -2.67 10.94
C LEU A 20 -16.14 -2.05 11.08
N LYS A 21 -16.21 -0.85 11.65
CA LYS A 21 -17.42 -0.04 11.66
C LYS A 21 -17.72 0.48 10.25
N THR A 22 -18.99 0.59 9.90
CA THR A 22 -19.46 1.11 8.60
C THR A 22 -18.91 2.50 8.24
N SER A 23 -18.56 3.31 9.25
CA SER A 23 -17.85 4.60 9.06
C SER A 23 -16.43 4.44 8.55
N GLU A 24 -15.81 3.28 8.74
CA GLU A 24 -14.41 3.00 8.36
C GLU A 24 -14.28 2.48 6.92
N LEU A 25 -15.39 2.04 6.31
CA LEU A 25 -15.42 1.63 4.91
C LEU A 25 -14.89 2.72 3.96
N ARG A 26 -15.14 3.99 4.28
CA ARG A 26 -14.63 5.11 3.48
C ARG A 26 -13.11 5.20 3.48
N HIS A 27 -12.45 4.78 4.57
CA HIS A 27 -10.99 4.74 4.66
C HIS A 27 -10.37 3.66 3.76
N LEU A 28 -11.12 2.59 3.47
CA LEU A 28 -10.69 1.54 2.56
C LEU A 28 -10.89 1.91 1.09
N LEU A 29 -11.84 2.79 0.80
CA LEU A 29 -12.17 3.19 -0.57
C LEU A 29 -11.25 4.31 -1.09
N VAL A 30 -10.98 5.33 -0.25
CA VAL A 30 -10.27 6.56 -0.67
C VAL A 30 -9.26 7.01 0.39
N PRO A 31 -8.03 7.44 0.00
CA PRO A 31 -6.95 7.78 0.94
C PRO A 31 -7.14 9.11 1.69
N ASN A 32 -8.05 9.98 1.25
CA ASN A 32 -8.10 11.40 1.65
C ASN A 32 -8.56 11.68 3.09
N ARG A 33 -8.88 10.67 3.89
CA ARG A 33 -9.42 10.83 5.26
C ARG A 33 -8.68 10.01 6.31
N HIS A 34 -7.48 9.56 5.99
CA HIS A 34 -6.69 8.80 6.94
C HIS A 34 -6.10 9.71 8.04
N PRO A 35 -6.16 9.29 9.32
CA PRO A 35 -5.43 9.97 10.40
C PRO A 35 -3.93 10.07 10.07
N LEU A 36 -3.28 11.13 10.53
CA LEU A 36 -1.88 11.42 10.22
C LEU A 36 -0.94 10.25 10.55
N LEU A 37 -1.12 9.62 11.71
CA LEU A 37 -0.34 8.45 12.13
C LEU A 37 -0.53 7.25 11.20
N LEU A 38 -1.74 7.02 10.73
CA LEU A 38 -2.03 5.95 9.77
C LEU A 38 -1.34 6.23 8.43
N CYS A 39 -1.40 7.48 7.95
CA CYS A 39 -0.70 7.89 6.73
C CYS A 39 0.81 7.63 6.82
N GLN A 40 1.42 8.01 7.95
CA GLN A 40 2.86 7.83 8.16
C GLN A 40 3.26 6.36 8.22
N ARG A 41 2.57 5.55 9.03
CA ARG A 41 2.85 4.10 9.13
C ARG A 41 2.62 3.39 7.80
N ARG A 42 1.56 3.77 7.09
CA ARG A 42 1.24 3.25 5.76
C ARG A 42 2.34 3.61 4.75
N ALA A 43 2.79 4.86 4.75
CA ALA A 43 3.87 5.31 3.87
C ALA A 43 5.17 4.55 4.12
N MET A 44 5.58 4.39 5.39
CA MET A 44 6.77 3.59 5.74
C MET A 44 6.64 2.15 5.25
N MET A 45 5.50 1.49 5.53
CA MET A 45 5.27 0.10 5.11
C MET A 45 5.29 -0.06 3.58
N ILE A 46 4.72 0.87 2.83
CA ILE A 46 4.76 0.85 1.36
C ILE A 46 6.22 0.94 0.88
N VAL A 47 7.02 1.88 1.40
CA VAL A 47 8.41 2.06 0.97
C VAL A 47 9.28 0.87 1.34
N ASP A 48 9.08 0.27 2.52
CA ASP A 48 9.82 -0.93 2.92
C ASP A 48 9.52 -2.12 1.97
N ARG A 49 8.26 -2.28 1.58
CA ARG A 49 7.86 -3.30 0.60
C ARG A 49 8.38 -3.00 -0.81
N VAL A 50 8.36 -1.73 -1.22
CA VAL A 50 8.99 -1.30 -2.48
C VAL A 50 10.47 -1.68 -2.50
N ARG A 51 11.20 -1.45 -1.42
CA ARG A 51 12.62 -1.82 -1.32
C ARG A 51 12.83 -3.34 -1.39
N LEU A 52 11.98 -4.11 -0.70
CA LEU A 52 12.03 -5.58 -0.75
C LEU A 52 11.81 -6.08 -2.19
N PHE A 53 10.80 -5.56 -2.89
CA PHE A 53 10.52 -5.94 -4.28
C PHE A 53 11.61 -5.48 -5.24
N ALA A 54 12.10 -4.25 -5.08
CA ALA A 54 13.21 -3.76 -5.89
C ALA A 54 14.46 -4.64 -5.72
N PHE A 55 14.77 -5.08 -4.50
CA PHE A 55 15.85 -6.05 -4.24
C PHE A 55 15.58 -7.39 -4.95
N LEU A 56 14.38 -7.95 -4.79
CA LEU A 56 14.00 -9.21 -5.41
C LEU A 56 14.14 -9.13 -6.95
N PHE A 57 13.62 -8.09 -7.57
CA PHE A 57 13.72 -7.89 -9.00
C PHE A 57 15.16 -7.61 -9.46
N ALA A 58 15.96 -6.86 -8.68
CA ALA A 58 17.36 -6.62 -9.01
C ALA A 58 18.18 -7.93 -9.03
N VAL A 59 17.81 -8.92 -8.18
CA VAL A 59 18.48 -10.23 -8.16
C VAL A 59 17.91 -11.19 -9.21
N LEU A 60 16.60 -11.28 -9.36
CA LEU A 60 15.97 -12.25 -10.26
C LEU A 60 16.10 -11.86 -11.73
N THR A 61 16.12 -10.57 -12.06
CA THR A 61 16.19 -10.09 -13.44
C THR A 61 17.47 -10.56 -14.15
N PRO A 62 18.69 -10.43 -13.59
CA PRO A 62 19.88 -10.95 -14.23
C PRO A 62 19.96 -12.48 -14.27
N LEU A 63 19.37 -13.19 -13.29
CA LEU A 63 19.34 -14.66 -13.30
C LEU A 63 18.58 -15.22 -14.50
N TRP A 64 17.49 -14.58 -14.89
CA TRP A 64 16.76 -15.02 -16.09
C TRP A 64 17.56 -14.82 -17.39
N SER A 65 18.56 -13.92 -17.41
CA SER A 65 19.43 -13.73 -18.57
C SER A 65 20.24 -14.98 -18.92
N VAL A 66 20.47 -15.86 -17.93
CA VAL A 66 21.14 -17.16 -18.18
C VAL A 66 20.24 -18.07 -19.04
N ILE A 67 18.92 -18.05 -18.78
CA ILE A 67 17.95 -18.80 -19.59
C ILE A 67 17.92 -18.24 -21.02
N ASP A 68 17.89 -16.91 -21.15
CA ASP A 68 17.91 -16.24 -22.46
C ASP A 68 19.15 -16.62 -23.27
N LEU A 69 20.32 -16.66 -22.61
CA LEU A 69 21.59 -17.05 -23.25
C LEU A 69 21.56 -18.49 -23.82
N MET A 70 20.85 -19.40 -23.11
CA MET A 70 20.75 -20.80 -23.53
C MET A 70 19.74 -21.03 -24.66
N VAL A 71 18.79 -20.10 -24.85
CA VAL A 71 17.62 -20.31 -25.69
C VAL A 71 17.61 -19.45 -26.95
N PHE A 72 18.07 -18.21 -26.85
CA PHE A 72 18.02 -17.25 -27.95
C PHE A 72 19.38 -17.12 -28.65
N ASP A 73 19.32 -16.66 -29.89
CA ASP A 73 20.54 -16.32 -30.64
C ASP A 73 21.26 -15.13 -29.97
N THR A 74 22.57 -14.99 -30.26
CA THR A 74 23.43 -14.00 -29.60
C THR A 74 22.92 -12.57 -29.77
N GLN A 75 22.34 -12.22 -30.92
CA GLN A 75 21.87 -10.86 -31.18
C GLN A 75 20.62 -10.53 -30.31
N LEU A 76 19.66 -11.46 -30.25
CA LEU A 76 18.46 -11.29 -29.45
C LEU A 76 18.79 -11.28 -27.96
N TRP A 77 19.65 -12.24 -27.53
CA TRP A 77 20.11 -12.30 -26.16
C TRP A 77 20.79 -10.99 -25.71
N LEU A 78 21.69 -10.43 -26.51
CA LEU A 78 22.39 -9.16 -26.17
C LEU A 78 21.43 -7.99 -26.01
N ARG A 79 20.41 -7.89 -26.86
CA ARG A 79 19.35 -6.85 -26.72
C ARG A 79 18.54 -7.02 -25.45
N LEU A 80 18.09 -8.24 -25.15
CA LEU A 80 17.37 -8.55 -23.92
C LEU A 80 18.24 -8.32 -22.68
N ALA A 81 19.50 -8.70 -22.71
CA ALA A 81 20.47 -8.45 -21.64
C ALA A 81 20.66 -6.94 -21.38
N GLY A 82 20.68 -6.12 -22.44
CA GLY A 82 20.71 -4.66 -22.32
C GLY A 82 19.48 -4.11 -21.59
N PHE A 83 18.28 -4.57 -21.93
CA PHE A 83 17.05 -4.17 -21.22
C PHE A 83 17.06 -4.62 -19.74
N ARG A 84 17.56 -5.85 -19.46
CA ARG A 84 17.71 -6.35 -18.10
C ARG A 84 18.72 -5.56 -17.28
N LEU A 85 19.86 -5.20 -17.88
CA LEU A 85 20.85 -4.38 -17.23
C LEU A 85 20.25 -3.01 -16.85
N ALA A 86 19.54 -2.37 -17.77
CA ALA A 86 18.87 -1.10 -17.51
C ALA A 86 17.83 -1.22 -16.38
N ALA A 87 17.01 -2.28 -16.39
CA ALA A 87 16.05 -2.55 -15.34
C ALA A 87 16.74 -2.81 -13.99
N CYS A 88 17.82 -3.61 -13.97
CA CYS A 88 18.60 -3.90 -12.77
C CYS A 88 19.22 -2.63 -12.17
N LEU A 89 19.80 -1.76 -12.98
CA LEU A 89 20.32 -0.46 -12.56
C LEU A 89 19.22 0.44 -11.99
N ALA A 90 18.04 0.45 -12.61
CA ALA A 90 16.90 1.22 -12.13
C ALA A 90 16.39 0.69 -10.77
N PHE A 91 16.27 -0.64 -10.57
CA PHE A 91 15.90 -1.22 -9.27
C PHE A 91 16.97 -0.95 -8.20
N THR A 92 18.24 -1.08 -8.53
CA THR A 92 19.36 -0.77 -7.62
C THR A 92 19.34 0.70 -7.22
N SER A 93 19.10 1.60 -8.17
CA SER A 93 18.94 3.03 -7.92
C SER A 93 17.81 3.31 -6.95
N LEU A 94 16.65 2.65 -7.12
CA LEU A 94 15.53 2.75 -6.20
C LEU A 94 15.88 2.28 -4.79
N LEU A 95 16.70 1.22 -4.65
CA LEU A 95 17.18 0.72 -3.35
C LEU A 95 18.11 1.70 -2.63
N VAL A 96 19.04 2.29 -3.37
CA VAL A 96 20.10 3.15 -2.81
C VAL A 96 19.60 4.55 -2.47
N PHE A 97 18.86 5.16 -3.39
CA PHE A 97 18.48 6.57 -3.27
C PHE A 97 17.14 6.81 -2.58
N TYR A 98 16.27 5.79 -2.54
CA TYR A 98 14.94 5.98 -1.96
C TYR A 98 14.92 5.58 -0.48
N ARG A 99 14.62 6.56 0.41
CA ARG A 99 14.51 6.35 1.86
C ARG A 99 13.10 6.64 2.34
N PRO A 100 12.59 5.90 3.36
CA PRO A 100 11.29 6.19 3.96
C PRO A 100 11.27 7.60 4.56
N SER A 101 10.38 8.47 4.06
CA SER A 101 10.19 9.83 4.58
C SER A 101 8.98 9.95 5.51
N GLY A 102 8.14 8.90 5.58
CA GLY A 102 6.84 8.95 6.26
C GLY A 102 5.79 9.77 5.49
N ASN A 103 6.13 10.31 4.34
CA ASN A 103 5.21 11.04 3.46
C ASN A 103 4.54 10.08 2.47
N LEU A 104 3.20 10.10 2.44
CA LEU A 104 2.42 9.22 1.58
C LEU A 104 2.64 9.52 0.08
N LEU A 105 2.88 10.78 -0.31
CA LEU A 105 3.20 11.14 -1.70
C LEU A 105 4.52 10.52 -2.17
N ASP A 106 5.51 10.48 -1.30
CA ASP A 106 6.78 9.82 -1.62
C ASP A 106 6.59 8.31 -1.75
N ALA A 107 5.78 7.70 -0.89
CA ALA A 107 5.43 6.28 -1.01
C ALA A 107 4.72 5.97 -2.35
N TYR A 108 3.82 6.84 -2.82
CA TYR A 108 3.18 6.68 -4.14
C TYR A 108 4.17 6.83 -5.30
N ARG A 109 5.12 7.74 -5.21
CA ARG A 109 6.21 7.85 -6.20
C ARG A 109 7.05 6.59 -6.24
N ALA A 110 7.39 6.05 -5.06
CA ALA A 110 8.18 4.83 -4.96
C ALA A 110 7.46 3.63 -5.61
N ILE A 111 6.18 3.42 -5.32
CA ILE A 111 5.41 2.33 -5.90
C ILE A 111 5.21 2.54 -7.41
N ALA A 112 4.96 3.77 -7.86
CA ALA A 112 4.84 4.08 -9.29
C ALA A 112 6.13 3.76 -10.06
N ILE A 113 7.30 4.13 -9.53
CA ILE A 113 8.59 3.82 -10.12
C ILE A 113 8.83 2.30 -10.12
N LEU A 114 8.54 1.62 -8.99
CA LEU A 114 8.70 0.17 -8.87
C LEU A 114 7.94 -0.57 -9.98
N PHE A 115 6.68 -0.18 -10.26
CA PHE A 115 5.86 -0.82 -11.27
C PHE A 115 6.15 -0.33 -12.69
N ALA A 116 6.62 0.92 -12.86
CA ALA A 116 6.99 1.46 -14.17
C ALA A 116 8.19 0.73 -14.78
N ILE A 117 9.22 0.39 -13.99
CA ILE A 117 10.44 -0.27 -14.48
C ILE A 117 10.10 -1.59 -15.20
N PRO A 118 9.42 -2.58 -14.56
CA PRO A 118 9.12 -3.85 -15.22
C PRO A 118 8.03 -3.70 -16.30
N THR A 119 7.16 -2.70 -16.21
CA THR A 119 6.15 -2.42 -17.24
C THR A 119 6.82 -1.94 -18.54
N VAL A 120 7.78 -1.03 -18.45
CA VAL A 120 8.58 -0.58 -19.61
C VAL A 120 9.40 -1.74 -20.18
N PHE A 121 10.02 -2.53 -19.30
CA PHE A 121 10.75 -3.74 -19.71
C PHE A 121 9.81 -4.72 -20.45
N TYR A 122 8.60 -4.92 -19.95
CA TYR A 122 7.58 -5.79 -20.57
C TYR A 122 7.26 -5.32 -22.00
N ILE A 123 6.90 -4.05 -22.16
CA ILE A 123 6.54 -3.49 -23.48
C ILE A 123 7.72 -3.62 -24.45
N ALA A 124 8.94 -3.25 -24.03
CA ALA A 124 10.13 -3.31 -24.87
C ALA A 124 10.50 -4.75 -25.25
N SER A 125 10.49 -5.69 -24.29
CA SER A 125 10.81 -7.11 -24.55
C SER A 125 9.75 -7.78 -25.41
N HIS A 126 8.45 -7.53 -25.16
CA HIS A 126 7.36 -8.07 -25.93
C HIS A 126 7.41 -7.60 -27.39
N THR A 127 7.63 -6.31 -27.62
CA THR A 127 7.76 -5.75 -28.97
C THR A 127 9.00 -6.31 -29.70
N LEU A 128 10.13 -6.43 -28.98
CA LEU A 128 11.33 -7.03 -29.54
C LEU A 128 11.12 -8.50 -29.93
N LEU A 129 10.56 -9.33 -29.03
CA LEU A 129 10.31 -10.74 -29.28
C LEU A 129 9.33 -10.95 -30.42
N GLY A 130 8.33 -10.08 -30.58
CA GLY A 130 7.36 -10.11 -31.69
C GLY A 130 7.99 -9.88 -33.07
N SER A 131 9.20 -9.28 -33.14
CA SER A 131 9.94 -9.10 -34.40
C SER A 131 10.79 -10.31 -34.83
N TYR A 132 10.87 -11.35 -33.98
CA TYR A 132 11.62 -12.58 -34.25
C TYR A 132 10.69 -13.76 -34.47
N GLN A 133 11.03 -14.66 -35.38
CA GLN A 133 10.33 -15.94 -35.56
C GLN A 133 10.84 -16.96 -34.54
N LEU A 134 10.18 -17.02 -33.41
CA LEU A 134 10.50 -17.98 -32.34
C LEU A 134 9.84 -19.32 -32.63
N VAL A 135 10.60 -20.42 -32.50
CA VAL A 135 10.12 -21.78 -32.77
C VAL A 135 10.43 -22.72 -31.60
N GLN A 136 9.57 -23.73 -31.40
CA GLN A 136 9.76 -24.77 -30.38
C GLN A 136 10.08 -24.18 -28.98
N PHE A 137 11.24 -24.51 -28.40
CA PHE A 137 11.61 -24.13 -27.06
C PHE A 137 11.80 -22.61 -26.89
N SER A 138 12.30 -21.91 -27.92
CA SER A 138 12.43 -20.45 -27.89
C SER A 138 11.07 -19.76 -27.86
N ALA A 139 10.05 -20.31 -28.51
CA ALA A 139 8.68 -19.79 -28.42
C ALA A 139 8.08 -19.97 -27.01
N LEU A 140 8.36 -21.10 -26.34
CA LEU A 140 7.93 -21.34 -24.96
C LEU A 140 8.53 -20.31 -23.98
N VAL A 141 9.84 -20.09 -24.06
CA VAL A 141 10.52 -19.11 -23.20
C VAL A 141 10.08 -17.68 -23.53
N GLY A 142 9.90 -17.36 -24.83
CA GLY A 142 9.34 -16.09 -25.27
C GLY A 142 7.93 -15.83 -24.74
N ALA A 143 7.08 -16.85 -24.70
CA ALA A 143 5.75 -16.75 -24.09
C ALA A 143 5.82 -16.44 -22.58
N GLY A 144 6.89 -16.85 -21.88
CA GLY A 144 7.12 -16.53 -20.47
C GLY A 144 7.16 -15.03 -20.18
N TYR A 145 7.64 -14.23 -21.12
CA TYR A 145 7.65 -12.77 -20.98
C TYR A 145 6.25 -12.15 -20.96
N ALA A 146 5.27 -12.79 -21.63
CA ALA A 146 3.89 -12.33 -21.65
C ALA A 146 3.19 -12.46 -20.28
N PHE A 147 3.76 -13.22 -19.34
CA PHE A 147 3.21 -13.38 -17.99
C PHE A 147 3.65 -12.29 -17.01
N LEU A 148 4.59 -11.41 -17.37
CA LEU A 148 5.08 -10.37 -16.46
C LEU A 148 3.97 -9.44 -15.93
N PRO A 149 2.99 -8.97 -16.73
CA PRO A 149 1.88 -8.18 -16.21
C PRO A 149 1.05 -8.89 -15.14
N PHE A 150 0.92 -10.22 -15.21
CA PHE A 150 0.21 -11.02 -14.20
C PHE A 150 0.97 -11.05 -12.88
N VAL A 151 2.30 -11.19 -12.94
CA VAL A 151 3.17 -11.14 -11.76
C VAL A 151 3.11 -9.76 -11.10
N LEU A 152 3.12 -8.71 -11.90
CA LEU A 152 2.99 -7.33 -11.41
C LEU A 152 1.63 -7.09 -10.77
N MET A 153 0.55 -7.51 -11.43
CA MET A 153 -0.80 -7.38 -10.90
C MET A 153 -0.96 -8.15 -9.59
N ALA A 154 -0.46 -9.38 -9.52
CA ALA A 154 -0.43 -10.16 -8.28
C ALA A 154 0.42 -9.48 -7.20
N GLY A 155 1.53 -8.84 -7.57
CA GLY A 155 2.39 -8.08 -6.67
C GLY A 155 1.69 -6.91 -5.97
N LEU A 156 0.61 -6.36 -6.54
CA LEU A 156 -0.20 -5.34 -5.87
C LEU A 156 -0.84 -5.84 -4.57
N THR A 157 -1.09 -7.16 -4.44
CA THR A 157 -1.68 -7.75 -3.24
C THR A 157 -0.88 -7.48 -1.97
N ILE A 158 0.41 -7.21 -2.09
CA ILE A 158 1.32 -7.06 -0.95
C ILE A 158 1.24 -5.65 -0.36
N PHE A 159 0.72 -4.67 -1.12
CA PHE A 159 0.67 -3.28 -0.67
C PHE A 159 -0.66 -2.96 0.02
N PRO A 160 -0.66 -2.24 1.17
CA PRO A 160 -1.86 -1.81 1.86
C PRO A 160 -2.49 -0.62 1.13
N LEU A 161 -3.12 -0.90 0.00
CA LEU A 161 -3.73 0.10 -0.89
C LEU A 161 -5.23 0.22 -0.64
N THR A 162 -5.77 1.42 -0.84
CA THR A 162 -7.21 1.64 -0.97
C THR A 162 -7.69 1.09 -2.30
N LEU A 163 -9.01 0.90 -2.43
CA LEU A 163 -9.61 0.46 -3.69
C LEU A 163 -9.22 1.37 -4.85
N LEU A 164 -9.34 2.69 -4.65
CA LEU A 164 -9.00 3.67 -5.69
C LEU A 164 -7.53 3.56 -6.15
N GLU A 165 -6.60 3.42 -5.21
CA GLU A 165 -5.17 3.29 -5.52
C GLU A 165 -4.86 1.99 -6.26
N SER A 166 -5.45 0.87 -5.82
CA SER A 166 -5.31 -0.41 -6.49
C SER A 166 -5.86 -0.38 -7.91
N LEU A 167 -7.03 0.25 -8.11
CA LEU A 167 -7.64 0.42 -9.44
C LEU A 167 -6.78 1.32 -10.34
N LEU A 168 -6.24 2.43 -9.83
CA LEU A 168 -5.37 3.31 -10.62
C LEU A 168 -4.12 2.59 -11.11
N LEU A 169 -3.44 1.84 -10.23
CA LEU A 169 -2.27 1.05 -10.62
C LEU A 169 -2.65 -0.11 -11.54
N GLY A 170 -3.77 -0.79 -11.27
CA GLY A 170 -4.28 -1.87 -12.10
C GLY A 170 -4.62 -1.41 -13.52
N VAL A 171 -5.26 -0.24 -13.68
CA VAL A 171 -5.56 0.35 -15.00
C VAL A 171 -4.28 0.62 -15.79
N VAL A 172 -3.22 1.11 -15.15
CA VAL A 172 -1.92 1.32 -15.84
C VAL A 172 -1.38 0.00 -16.39
N LEU A 173 -1.45 -1.09 -15.63
CA LEU A 173 -1.01 -2.41 -16.08
C LEU A 173 -1.89 -2.98 -17.21
N LEU A 174 -3.21 -2.78 -17.12
CA LEU A 174 -4.14 -3.15 -18.19
C LEU A 174 -3.88 -2.36 -19.48
N LEU A 175 -3.61 -1.06 -19.37
CA LEU A 175 -3.23 -0.23 -20.52
C LEU A 175 -1.89 -0.67 -21.12
N ALA A 176 -0.92 -1.06 -20.30
CA ALA A 176 0.35 -1.60 -20.78
C ALA A 176 0.16 -2.92 -21.56
N GLN A 177 -0.70 -3.81 -21.07
CA GLN A 177 -1.08 -5.04 -21.77
C GLN A 177 -1.79 -4.73 -23.10
N ALA A 178 -2.74 -3.79 -23.11
CA ALA A 178 -3.44 -3.37 -24.31
C ALA A 178 -2.48 -2.75 -25.34
N LEU A 179 -1.54 -1.91 -24.89
CA LEU A 179 -0.52 -1.30 -25.74
C LEU A 179 0.42 -2.36 -26.36
N ALA A 180 0.89 -3.32 -25.56
CA ALA A 180 1.71 -4.42 -26.06
C ALA A 180 0.96 -5.24 -27.13
N GLY A 181 -0.33 -5.52 -26.92
CA GLY A 181 -1.19 -6.18 -27.91
C GLY A 181 -1.35 -5.36 -29.19
N TYR A 182 -1.53 -4.04 -29.05
CA TYR A 182 -1.64 -3.13 -30.20
C TYR A 182 -0.35 -3.09 -31.02
N LEU A 183 0.81 -3.00 -30.36
CA LEU A 183 2.11 -3.00 -31.06
C LEU A 183 2.42 -4.32 -31.77
N SER A 184 1.82 -5.42 -31.34
CA SER A 184 1.98 -6.75 -31.92
C SER A 184 0.74 -7.18 -32.74
N TRP A 185 -0.09 -6.24 -33.18
CA TRP A 185 -1.39 -6.52 -33.82
C TRP A 185 -1.33 -7.52 -34.97
N ALA A 186 -0.31 -7.43 -35.81
CA ALA A 186 -0.15 -8.29 -36.99
C ALA A 186 0.11 -9.77 -36.66
N THR A 187 0.66 -10.04 -35.47
CA THR A 187 1.02 -11.40 -34.99
C THR A 187 0.16 -11.88 -33.86
N LEU A 188 -0.83 -11.06 -33.43
CA LEU A 188 -1.64 -11.28 -32.25
C LEU A 188 -2.63 -12.45 -32.42
N ASN A 189 -2.55 -13.43 -31.54
CA ASN A 189 -3.60 -14.45 -31.41
C ASN A 189 -4.73 -13.89 -30.53
N TRP A 190 -5.80 -13.39 -31.15
CA TRP A 190 -6.91 -12.73 -30.50
C TRP A 190 -7.58 -13.53 -29.37
N PRO A 191 -7.90 -14.83 -29.52
CA PRO A 191 -8.49 -15.61 -28.44
C PRO A 191 -7.59 -15.68 -27.20
N SER A 192 -6.29 -15.94 -27.40
CA SER A 192 -5.32 -16.03 -26.30
C SER A 192 -5.12 -14.68 -25.62
N PHE A 193 -5.06 -13.61 -26.38
CA PHE A 193 -4.94 -12.24 -25.84
C PHE A 193 -6.17 -11.85 -25.03
N ALA A 194 -7.37 -12.10 -25.55
CA ALA A 194 -8.63 -11.78 -24.84
C ALA A 194 -8.74 -12.58 -23.54
N GLY A 195 -8.38 -13.88 -23.56
CA GLY A 195 -8.33 -14.71 -22.35
C GLY A 195 -7.32 -14.19 -21.32
N ALA A 196 -6.11 -13.83 -21.77
CA ALA A 196 -5.08 -13.24 -20.91
C ALA A 196 -5.54 -11.90 -20.31
N PHE A 197 -6.14 -11.04 -21.12
CA PHE A 197 -6.66 -9.75 -20.68
C PHE A 197 -7.78 -9.90 -19.64
N TRP A 198 -8.72 -10.83 -19.89
CA TRP A 198 -9.77 -11.19 -18.93
C TRP A 198 -9.21 -11.69 -17.60
N LEU A 199 -8.23 -12.61 -17.66
CA LEU A 199 -7.56 -13.13 -16.46
C LEU A 199 -6.86 -12.01 -15.68
N LEU A 200 -6.23 -11.07 -16.37
CA LEU A 200 -5.59 -9.92 -15.75
C LEU A 200 -6.60 -9.04 -15.00
N ILE A 201 -7.81 -8.83 -15.55
CA ILE A 201 -8.91 -8.14 -14.87
C ILE A 201 -9.34 -8.88 -13.60
N LEU A 202 -9.46 -10.21 -13.65
CA LEU A 202 -9.81 -11.01 -12.48
C LEU A 202 -8.75 -10.89 -11.39
N ILE A 203 -7.47 -10.98 -11.75
CA ILE A 203 -6.35 -10.82 -10.80
C ILE A 203 -6.36 -9.40 -10.22
N ALA A 204 -6.67 -8.36 -11.00
CA ALA A 204 -6.82 -6.99 -10.52
C ALA A 204 -7.90 -6.86 -9.45
N GLY A 205 -9.04 -7.54 -9.65
CA GLY A 205 -10.11 -7.61 -8.65
C GLY A 205 -9.65 -8.27 -7.35
N VAL A 206 -9.01 -9.44 -7.44
CA VAL A 206 -8.47 -10.16 -6.28
C VAL A 206 -7.38 -9.34 -5.57
N ALA A 207 -6.48 -8.72 -6.33
CA ALA A 207 -5.41 -7.88 -5.79
C ALA A 207 -5.97 -6.66 -5.04
N SER A 208 -7.02 -6.04 -5.58
CA SER A 208 -7.70 -4.91 -4.92
C SER A 208 -8.33 -5.33 -3.59
N LEU A 209 -9.02 -6.47 -3.55
CA LEU A 209 -9.59 -7.01 -2.31
C LEU A 209 -8.51 -7.36 -1.28
N ALA A 210 -7.41 -7.98 -1.71
CA ALA A 210 -6.29 -8.32 -0.83
C ALA A 210 -5.62 -7.07 -0.25
N GLY A 211 -5.36 -6.04 -1.07
CA GLY A 211 -4.81 -4.77 -0.63
C GLY A 211 -5.71 -4.06 0.39
N MET A 212 -7.02 -4.04 0.13
CA MET A 212 -8.02 -3.50 1.07
C MET A 212 -8.05 -4.29 2.38
N SER A 213 -7.99 -5.62 2.34
CA SER A 213 -7.96 -6.46 3.54
C SER A 213 -6.71 -6.19 4.39
N GLN A 214 -5.55 -6.04 3.77
CA GLN A 214 -4.32 -5.66 4.48
C GLN A 214 -4.42 -4.27 5.10
N LEU A 215 -4.99 -3.31 4.36
CA LEU A 215 -5.23 -1.96 4.88
C LEU A 215 -6.19 -1.99 6.07
N ALA A 216 -7.28 -2.77 6.00
CA ALA A 216 -8.23 -2.95 7.08
C ALA A 216 -7.56 -3.51 8.34
N PHE A 217 -6.77 -4.57 8.17
CA PHE A 217 -6.00 -5.16 9.27
C PHE A 217 -5.01 -4.17 9.89
N MET A 218 -4.30 -3.40 9.05
CA MET A 218 -3.39 -2.36 9.53
C MET A 218 -4.14 -1.26 10.30
N VAL A 219 -5.31 -0.82 9.82
CA VAL A 219 -6.16 0.16 10.51
C VAL A 219 -6.57 -0.35 11.89
N ALA A 220 -6.99 -1.61 11.99
CA ALA A 220 -7.36 -2.24 13.25
C ALA A 220 -6.18 -2.30 14.24
N LEU A 221 -5.00 -2.75 13.79
CA LEU A 221 -3.78 -2.80 14.62
C LEU A 221 -3.33 -1.41 15.09
N VAL A 222 -3.31 -0.45 14.17
CA VAL A 222 -2.93 0.93 14.48
C VAL A 222 -3.90 1.51 15.52
N ARG A 223 -5.20 1.23 15.38
CA ARG A 223 -6.21 1.69 16.33
C ARG A 223 -6.03 1.09 17.72
N GLN A 224 -5.75 -0.22 17.83
CA GLN A 224 -5.47 -0.87 19.11
C GLN A 224 -4.22 -0.29 19.79
N ALA A 225 -3.18 0.04 19.01
CA ALA A 225 -1.95 0.62 19.54
C ALA A 225 -2.06 2.11 19.88
N ILE A 226 -2.95 2.83 19.21
CA ILE A 226 -3.09 4.29 19.34
C ILE A 226 -3.91 4.69 20.57
N ARG A 227 -4.91 3.91 20.95
CA ARG A 227 -5.85 4.25 22.03
C ARG A 227 -5.55 3.52 23.31
N ASP A 228 -5.65 4.24 24.43
CA ASP A 228 -5.66 3.64 25.76
C ASP A 228 -6.95 2.81 25.95
N PRO A 229 -6.86 1.53 26.33
CA PRO A 229 -8.01 0.64 26.41
C PRO A 229 -9.02 1.04 27.52
N LEU A 230 -8.55 1.72 28.57
CA LEU A 230 -9.40 2.13 29.68
C LEU A 230 -10.21 3.39 29.35
N THR A 231 -9.53 4.43 28.86
CA THR A 231 -10.12 5.77 28.69
C THR A 231 -10.54 6.09 27.26
N GLY A 232 -10.05 5.32 26.27
CA GLY A 232 -10.32 5.54 24.85
C GLY A 232 -9.63 6.75 24.24
N ILE A 233 -8.88 7.56 25.01
CA ILE A 233 -8.03 8.65 24.52
C ILE A 233 -6.71 8.10 23.95
N PHE A 234 -5.83 8.95 23.42
CA PHE A 234 -4.55 8.49 22.88
C PHE A 234 -3.68 7.87 23.98
N SER A 235 -3.02 6.75 23.67
CA SER A 235 -2.01 6.16 24.55
C SER A 235 -0.74 7.02 24.60
N ARG A 236 0.10 6.85 25.62
CA ARG A 236 1.38 7.58 25.76
C ARG A 236 2.25 7.46 24.51
N GLY A 237 2.47 6.22 24.00
CA GLY A 237 3.30 6.03 22.82
C GLY A 237 2.81 6.78 21.59
N SER A 238 1.49 6.80 21.38
CA SER A 238 0.87 7.56 20.29
C SER A 238 0.94 9.06 20.53
N GLY A 239 0.84 9.50 21.79
CA GLY A 239 1.00 10.89 22.19
C GLY A 239 2.38 11.44 21.83
N GLU A 240 3.43 10.66 22.08
CA GLU A 240 4.80 11.03 21.73
C GLU A 240 4.97 11.19 20.20
N GLU A 241 4.40 10.28 19.39
CA GLU A 241 4.41 10.37 17.93
C GLU A 241 3.60 11.59 17.44
N ILE A 242 2.40 11.81 17.98
CA ILE A 242 1.55 12.97 17.64
C ILE A 242 2.24 14.27 17.96
N LEU A 243 2.84 14.38 19.14
CA LEU A 243 3.57 15.57 19.58
C LEU A 243 4.71 15.90 18.62
N LYS A 244 5.50 14.89 18.24
CA LYS A 244 6.60 15.07 17.28
C LYS A 244 6.08 15.58 15.93
N LEU A 245 5.00 15.00 15.42
CA LEU A 245 4.42 15.42 14.13
C LEU A 245 3.86 16.86 14.19
N GLN A 246 3.16 17.19 15.27
CA GLN A 246 2.61 18.54 15.46
C GLN A 246 3.73 19.56 15.65
N TRP A 247 4.79 19.21 16.37
CA TRP A 247 5.98 20.04 16.54
C TRP A 247 6.65 20.37 15.21
N ASP A 248 6.91 19.31 14.39
CA ASP A 248 7.52 19.49 13.08
C ASP A 248 6.63 20.30 12.12
N SER A 249 5.31 20.14 12.22
CA SER A 249 4.35 20.94 11.44
C SER A 249 4.32 22.39 11.87
N ALA A 250 4.24 22.66 13.19
CA ALA A 250 4.25 23.99 13.76
C ALA A 250 5.53 24.75 13.39
N ARG A 251 6.67 24.05 13.45
CA ARG A 251 7.98 24.62 13.06
C ARG A 251 8.02 25.01 11.58
N ARG A 252 7.50 24.15 10.69
CA ARG A 252 7.46 24.45 9.25
C ARG A 252 6.52 25.60 8.90
N ASN A 253 5.39 25.66 9.57
CA ASN A 253 4.34 26.65 9.30
C ASN A 253 4.48 27.93 10.14
N ASN A 254 5.53 28.03 10.98
CA ASN A 254 5.75 29.12 11.94
C ASN A 254 4.51 29.39 12.80
N SER A 255 3.83 28.34 13.26
CA SER A 255 2.63 28.41 14.10
C SER A 255 2.93 28.01 15.54
N ALA A 256 2.13 28.53 16.49
CA ALA A 256 2.28 28.18 17.90
C ALA A 256 1.74 26.76 18.17
N LEU A 257 2.45 26.03 19.04
CA LEU A 257 2.00 24.76 19.61
C LEU A 257 2.01 24.89 21.14
N ALA A 258 0.90 24.58 21.79
CA ALA A 258 0.79 24.55 23.25
C ALA A 258 0.74 23.10 23.75
N LEU A 259 1.42 22.83 24.84
CA LEU A 259 1.41 21.54 25.55
C LEU A 259 0.97 21.78 27.00
N ALA A 260 -0.04 21.04 27.46
CA ALA A 260 -0.51 21.07 28.82
C ALA A 260 -0.39 19.70 29.47
N PHE A 261 0.15 19.65 30.69
CA PHE A 261 0.10 18.46 31.54
C PHE A 261 -0.97 18.68 32.60
N ILE A 262 -1.87 17.68 32.72
CA ILE A 262 -2.97 17.69 33.67
C ILE A 262 -2.80 16.47 34.58
N ASP A 263 -2.86 16.68 35.88
CA ASP A 263 -2.81 15.62 36.89
C ASP A 263 -4.10 15.62 37.74
N LEU A 264 -4.51 14.43 38.23
CA LEU A 264 -5.66 14.27 39.08
C LEU A 264 -5.25 14.30 40.56
N ASP A 265 -5.62 15.36 41.25
CA ASP A 265 -5.32 15.54 42.67
C ASP A 265 -5.91 14.38 43.49
N HIS A 266 -5.11 13.85 44.40
CA HIS A 266 -5.50 12.79 45.35
C HIS A 266 -5.98 11.48 44.69
N PHE A 267 -5.66 11.20 43.42
CA PHE A 267 -6.10 10.00 42.71
C PHE A 267 -5.72 8.69 43.44
N LYS A 268 -4.53 8.66 44.05
CA LYS A 268 -4.11 7.53 44.88
C LYS A 268 -5.05 7.30 46.07
N ALA A 269 -5.51 8.35 46.75
CA ALA A 269 -6.42 8.22 47.87
C ALA A 269 -7.79 7.65 47.45
N ILE A 270 -8.23 7.91 46.22
CA ILE A 270 -9.46 7.32 45.66
C ILE A 270 -9.24 5.81 45.50
N ASN A 271 -8.15 5.36 44.91
CA ASN A 271 -7.83 3.95 44.76
C ASN A 271 -7.73 3.23 46.12
N ASP A 272 -7.00 3.84 47.06
CA ASP A 272 -6.77 3.25 48.39
C ASP A 272 -8.09 3.13 49.20
N ARG A 273 -9.05 4.07 49.01
CA ARG A 273 -10.31 4.09 49.73
C ARG A 273 -11.43 3.31 49.08
N TYR A 274 -11.52 3.31 47.74
CA TYR A 274 -12.67 2.80 47.01
C TYR A 274 -12.32 1.66 46.03
N GLY A 275 -11.04 1.30 45.93
CA GLY A 275 -10.56 0.28 45.05
C GLY A 275 -10.22 0.77 43.63
N HIS A 276 -9.52 -0.07 42.89
CA HIS A 276 -9.05 0.25 41.54
C HIS A 276 -10.17 0.45 40.51
N GLU A 277 -11.30 -0.25 40.68
CA GLU A 277 -12.45 -0.08 39.76
C GLU A 277 -13.04 1.33 39.87
N ALA A 278 -13.14 1.91 41.06
CA ALA A 278 -13.58 3.29 41.24
C ALA A 278 -12.56 4.28 40.65
N GLY A 279 -11.25 4.02 40.79
CA GLY A 279 -10.20 4.81 40.14
C GLY A 279 -10.31 4.75 38.60
N ASP A 280 -10.60 3.59 38.06
CA ASP A 280 -10.82 3.42 36.61
C ASP A 280 -12.04 4.21 36.09
N GLU A 281 -13.12 4.31 36.90
CA GLU A 281 -14.26 5.16 36.55
C GLU A 281 -13.89 6.63 36.56
N VAL A 282 -13.15 7.08 37.56
CA VAL A 282 -12.67 8.46 37.65
C VAL A 282 -11.79 8.81 36.44
N LEU A 283 -10.91 7.93 36.00
CA LEU A 283 -10.08 8.14 34.80
C LEU A 283 -10.92 8.25 33.53
N ARG A 284 -11.96 7.40 33.37
CA ARG A 284 -12.90 7.47 32.24
C ARG A 284 -13.69 8.77 32.24
N ASP A 285 -14.15 9.22 33.41
CA ASP A 285 -14.93 10.45 33.55
C ASP A 285 -14.09 11.69 33.30
N ALA A 286 -12.89 11.75 33.85
CA ALA A 286 -11.94 12.81 33.58
C ALA A 286 -11.60 12.92 32.10
N ALA A 287 -11.33 11.79 31.44
CA ALA A 287 -11.08 11.76 30.01
C ALA A 287 -12.27 12.26 29.18
N ARG A 288 -13.50 11.89 29.54
CA ARG A 288 -14.73 12.35 28.89
C ARG A 288 -14.96 13.85 29.08
N ALA A 289 -14.76 14.35 30.28
CA ALA A 289 -14.91 15.76 30.62
C ALA A 289 -13.91 16.62 29.83
N LEU A 290 -12.64 16.23 29.80
CA LEU A 290 -11.60 16.92 29.04
C LEU A 290 -11.87 16.89 27.54
N LEU A 291 -12.27 15.75 26.97
CA LEU A 291 -12.63 15.65 25.55
C LEU A 291 -13.78 16.59 25.15
N GLY A 292 -14.74 16.80 26.07
CA GLY A 292 -15.86 17.72 25.83
C GLY A 292 -15.47 19.18 25.73
N THR A 293 -14.30 19.57 26.24
CA THR A 293 -13.79 20.95 26.24
C THR A 293 -12.79 21.21 25.10
N LEU A 294 -12.22 20.17 24.51
CA LEU A 294 -11.20 20.26 23.48
C LEU A 294 -11.82 20.44 22.09
N ARG A 295 -11.08 21.11 21.21
CA ARG A 295 -11.43 21.24 19.80
C ARG A 295 -11.10 19.96 19.03
N GLY A 296 -11.71 19.74 17.88
CA GLY A 296 -11.43 18.58 17.05
C GLY A 296 -9.97 18.47 16.52
N SER A 297 -9.22 19.58 16.57
CA SER A 297 -7.78 19.64 16.24
C SER A 297 -6.87 19.28 17.41
N ASP A 298 -7.38 19.31 18.64
CA ASP A 298 -6.59 19.10 19.84
C ASP A 298 -6.45 17.61 20.15
N SER A 299 -5.37 17.22 20.79
CA SER A 299 -5.07 15.84 21.10
C SER A 299 -4.98 15.62 22.59
N LEU A 300 -5.82 14.73 23.14
CA LEU A 300 -5.77 14.29 24.53
C LEU A 300 -5.07 12.94 24.64
N VAL A 301 -4.07 12.87 25.52
CA VAL A 301 -3.19 11.70 25.67
C VAL A 301 -3.21 11.24 27.12
N ARG A 302 -3.34 9.95 27.36
CA ARG A 302 -3.06 9.35 28.67
C ARG A 302 -1.56 9.14 28.79
N TRP A 303 -0.93 9.85 29.73
CA TRP A 303 0.51 9.81 29.90
C TRP A 303 0.96 8.82 30.99
N GLY A 304 0.16 8.62 32.05
CA GLY A 304 0.35 7.71 33.17
C GLY A 304 -0.90 6.92 33.55
#